data_73a09edbffacd2628a8e23526536a480
#
_entry.id   73a09edbffacd2628a8e23526536a480
#
_cell.length_a   1.000
_cell.length_b   1.000
_cell.length_c   1.000
_cell.angle_alpha   90.00
_cell.angle_beta   90.00
_cell.angle_gamma   90.00
#
_symmetry.space_group_name_H-M   'P 1'
#
loop_
_entity.id
_entity.type
_entity.pdbx_description
1 polymer ?
#
loop_
_entity_poly.entity_id
_entity_poly.type
_entity_poly.pdbx_seq_one_letter_code
_entity_poly.pdbx_strand_id
1 'polypeptide(L)'
;FMFGGCPYFGVDIDGKEEELEAYQRGENGNIISEFISTLQSYTEISQSGKGIHIICRGTLPKRGRRKDSVEMYEDGRFFVMTGNSCSEYESIAECSDSIKPLHEKYIGGGHEPVAKAVPAVRLDTADQIIKAAAGAKNGGKFVSLYSGRTAGYTSQSEADMAFCSMLAFWTGCDAEKMDMIF
;
A
#
# COMPACT_ATOMS: atom_id res chain seq x y z
N PHE A 1 -7.12 -8.38 6.84
CA PHE A 1 -7.63 -8.69 5.49
C PHE A 1 -6.51 -8.47 4.46
N MET A 2 -6.27 -9.44 3.60
CA MET A 2 -5.22 -9.39 2.60
C MET A 2 -5.82 -9.31 1.20
N PHE A 3 -5.43 -8.32 0.43
CA PHE A 3 -5.85 -8.16 -0.96
C PHE A 3 -4.92 -8.95 -1.89
N GLY A 4 -5.48 -9.62 -2.86
CA GLY A 4 -4.75 -10.37 -3.88
C GLY A 4 -5.49 -11.66 -4.27
N GLY A 5 -5.74 -11.85 -5.55
CA GLY A 5 -6.46 -13.01 -6.07
C GLY A 5 -7.93 -13.13 -5.64
N CYS A 6 -8.50 -12.06 -5.07
CA CYS A 6 -9.89 -11.98 -4.64
C CYS A 6 -10.58 -10.77 -5.28
N PRO A 7 -11.91 -10.75 -5.40
CA PRO A 7 -12.64 -9.66 -6.06
C PRO A 7 -12.88 -8.47 -5.11
N TYR A 8 -11.90 -8.14 -4.27
CA TYR A 8 -12.03 -7.06 -3.30
C TYR A 8 -10.87 -6.08 -3.43
N PHE A 9 -11.17 -4.81 -3.10
CA PHE A 9 -10.17 -3.79 -2.90
C PHE A 9 -10.43 -3.03 -1.60
N GLY A 10 -9.40 -2.37 -1.10
CA GLY A 10 -9.48 -1.54 0.09
C GLY A 10 -9.12 -0.10 -0.20
N VAL A 11 -9.78 0.79 0.50
CA VAL A 11 -9.45 2.21 0.59
C VAL A 11 -8.98 2.49 2.01
N ASP A 12 -7.84 3.14 2.13
CA ASP A 12 -7.27 3.63 3.39
C ASP A 12 -7.20 5.16 3.32
N ILE A 13 -7.82 5.81 4.29
CA ILE A 13 -7.75 7.28 4.45
C ILE A 13 -7.16 7.52 5.83
N ASP A 14 -5.91 7.96 5.89
CA ASP A 14 -5.18 8.14 7.14
C ASP A 14 -4.86 9.61 7.43
N GLY A 15 -4.57 9.94 8.72
CA GLY A 15 -4.24 11.29 9.14
C GLY A 15 -5.39 12.30 8.98
N LYS A 16 -6.65 11.84 9.15
CA LYS A 16 -7.89 12.61 8.99
C LYS A 16 -8.73 12.58 10.26
N GLU A 17 -8.09 12.77 11.41
CA GLU A 17 -8.71 12.69 12.74
C GLU A 17 -9.85 13.71 12.92
N GLU A 18 -9.61 14.98 12.53
CA GLU A 18 -10.62 16.03 12.64
C GLU A 18 -11.84 15.76 11.73
N GLU A 19 -11.62 15.29 10.50
CA GLU A 19 -12.69 14.95 9.56
C GLU A 19 -13.46 13.71 10.01
N LEU A 20 -12.78 12.73 10.64
CA LEU A 20 -13.43 11.56 11.23
C LEU A 20 -14.31 11.94 12.42
N GLU A 21 -13.81 12.75 13.34
CA GLU A 21 -14.60 13.27 14.46
C GLU A 21 -15.81 14.10 14.00
N ALA A 22 -15.62 14.94 12.97
CA ALA A 22 -16.71 15.71 12.38
C ALA A 22 -17.79 14.78 11.79
N TYR A 23 -17.39 13.75 11.06
CA TYR A 23 -18.33 12.74 10.55
C TYR A 23 -19.09 12.02 11.68
N GLN A 24 -18.41 11.63 12.76
CA GLN A 24 -19.04 11.00 13.92
C GLN A 24 -20.04 11.91 14.66
N ARG A 25 -19.87 13.24 14.56
CA ARG A 25 -20.86 14.23 15.04
C ARG A 25 -22.02 14.46 14.07
N GLY A 26 -22.04 13.76 12.92
CA GLY A 26 -23.06 13.93 11.88
C GLY A 26 -22.79 15.08 10.90
N GLU A 27 -21.59 15.65 10.93
CA GLU A 27 -21.17 16.69 9.99
C GLU A 27 -20.74 16.05 8.65
N ASN A 28 -21.28 16.56 7.55
CA ASN A 28 -21.01 16.09 6.20
C ASN A 28 -20.18 17.11 5.42
N GLY A 29 -19.66 16.72 4.24
CA GLY A 29 -18.95 17.61 3.33
C GLY A 29 -17.43 17.56 3.45
N ASN A 30 -16.89 16.62 4.23
CA ASN A 30 -15.47 16.32 4.29
C ASN A 30 -15.12 15.03 3.51
N ILE A 31 -13.85 14.71 3.39
CA ILE A 31 -13.36 13.55 2.65
C ILE A 31 -13.92 12.22 3.20
N ILE A 32 -14.03 12.07 4.50
CA ILE A 32 -14.54 10.84 5.15
C ILE A 32 -16.00 10.62 4.75
N SER A 33 -16.85 11.63 4.93
CA SER A 33 -18.27 11.54 4.59
C SER A 33 -18.50 11.34 3.09
N GLU A 34 -17.66 11.95 2.22
CA GLU A 34 -17.75 11.77 0.76
C GLU A 34 -17.44 10.33 0.36
N PHE A 35 -16.38 9.73 0.88
CA PHE A 35 -16.05 8.33 0.58
C PHE A 35 -17.11 7.37 1.09
N ILE A 36 -17.56 7.53 2.33
CA ILE A 36 -18.58 6.65 2.92
C ILE A 36 -19.89 6.74 2.16
N SER A 37 -20.37 7.94 1.86
CA SER A 37 -21.65 8.14 1.16
C SER A 37 -21.61 7.69 -0.30
N THR A 38 -20.44 7.77 -0.96
CA THR A 38 -20.29 7.36 -2.36
C THR A 38 -20.16 5.86 -2.51
N LEU A 39 -19.38 5.21 -1.63
CA LEU A 39 -19.10 3.78 -1.72
C LEU A 39 -20.17 2.91 -1.04
N GLN A 40 -20.80 3.41 0.01
CA GLN A 40 -21.86 2.72 0.75
C GLN A 40 -21.48 1.27 1.13
N SER A 41 -20.25 1.09 1.58
CA SER A 41 -19.64 -0.20 1.85
C SER A 41 -19.13 -0.28 3.28
N TYR A 42 -18.83 -1.49 3.75
CA TYR A 42 -18.28 -1.70 5.09
C TYR A 42 -17.10 -0.76 5.35
N THR A 43 -17.23 0.02 6.42
CA THR A 43 -16.24 1.03 6.83
C THR A 43 -15.95 0.91 8.31
N GLU A 44 -14.68 0.88 8.65
CA GLU A 44 -14.21 0.84 10.04
C GLU A 44 -13.17 1.93 10.32
N ILE A 45 -13.02 2.29 11.60
CA ILE A 45 -11.91 3.13 12.04
C ILE A 45 -10.61 2.33 11.95
N SER A 46 -9.58 2.94 11.36
CA SER A 46 -8.26 2.33 11.23
C SER A 46 -7.60 2.07 12.60
N GLN A 47 -6.59 1.20 12.65
CA GLN A 47 -5.89 0.86 13.89
C GLN A 47 -5.27 2.07 14.59
N SER A 48 -4.87 3.10 13.85
CA SER A 48 -4.31 4.34 14.41
C SER A 48 -5.36 5.19 15.13
N GLY A 49 -6.65 4.97 14.85
CA GLY A 49 -7.75 5.83 15.31
C GLY A 49 -7.86 7.16 14.57
N LYS A 50 -7.01 7.41 13.57
CA LYS A 50 -6.89 8.70 12.88
C LYS A 50 -7.39 8.68 11.44
N GLY A 51 -8.11 7.64 11.06
CA GLY A 51 -8.61 7.44 9.72
C GLY A 51 -9.55 6.27 9.61
N ILE A 52 -9.83 5.86 8.38
CA ILE A 52 -10.79 4.78 8.09
C ILE A 52 -10.24 3.80 7.07
N HIS A 53 -10.70 2.55 7.18
CA HIS A 53 -10.61 1.55 6.12
C HIS A 53 -11.99 1.31 5.52
N ILE A 54 -12.10 1.30 4.20
CA ILE A 54 -13.32 0.88 3.50
C ILE A 54 -12.98 -0.35 2.68
N ILE A 55 -13.75 -1.42 2.84
CA ILE A 55 -13.61 -2.65 2.05
C ILE A 55 -14.71 -2.66 1.01
N CYS A 56 -14.33 -2.83 -0.25
CA CYS A 56 -15.25 -2.88 -1.38
C CYS A 56 -15.04 -4.14 -2.20
N ARG A 57 -16.08 -4.57 -2.89
CA ARG A 57 -15.99 -5.55 -3.97
C ARG A 57 -15.84 -4.80 -5.29
N GLY A 58 -15.03 -5.36 -6.21
CA GLY A 58 -14.83 -4.79 -7.54
C GLY A 58 -13.38 -4.64 -7.92
N THR A 59 -13.10 -3.74 -8.85
CA THR A 59 -11.76 -3.46 -9.39
C THR A 59 -11.45 -1.98 -9.35
N LEU A 60 -10.20 -1.66 -9.07
CA LEU A 60 -9.70 -0.29 -9.10
C LEU A 60 -9.31 0.16 -10.52
N PRO A 61 -9.40 1.46 -10.82
CA PRO A 61 -8.78 2.03 -12.02
C PRO A 61 -7.28 1.68 -12.09
N LYS A 62 -6.77 1.46 -13.31
CA LYS A 62 -5.40 0.94 -13.54
C LYS A 62 -4.27 1.86 -13.10
N ARG A 63 -4.54 3.13 -12.80
CA ARG A 63 -3.52 4.15 -12.52
C ARG A 63 -3.60 4.64 -11.09
N GLY A 64 -2.43 4.87 -10.48
CA GLY A 64 -2.31 5.45 -9.16
C GLY A 64 -2.88 4.56 -8.04
N ARG A 65 -2.19 4.53 -6.94
CA ARG A 65 -2.66 3.78 -5.75
C ARG A 65 -2.60 4.63 -4.49
N ARG A 66 -1.84 5.71 -4.53
CA ARG A 66 -1.62 6.55 -3.36
C ARG A 66 -1.38 8.00 -3.74
N LYS A 67 -2.04 8.92 -3.03
CA LYS A 67 -1.74 10.35 -3.02
C LYS A 67 -2.21 10.97 -1.72
N ASP A 68 -1.33 11.74 -1.10
CA ASP A 68 -1.58 12.41 0.17
C ASP A 68 -2.06 11.41 1.25
N SER A 69 -3.25 11.60 1.79
CA SER A 69 -3.87 10.78 2.82
C SER A 69 -4.69 9.60 2.29
N VAL A 70 -4.78 9.40 0.98
CA VAL A 70 -5.64 8.38 0.37
C VAL A 70 -4.80 7.31 -0.28
N GLU A 71 -5.05 6.05 0.09
CA GLU A 71 -4.47 4.87 -0.52
C GLU A 71 -5.57 3.90 -0.96
N MET A 72 -5.38 3.24 -2.11
CA MET A 72 -6.34 2.27 -2.68
C MET A 72 -5.58 1.05 -3.18
N TYR A 73 -5.93 -0.14 -2.69
CA TYR A 73 -5.23 -1.38 -3.00
C TYR A 73 -6.18 -2.54 -3.31
N GLU A 74 -5.88 -3.29 -4.37
CA GLU A 74 -6.53 -4.54 -4.75
C GLU A 74 -5.58 -5.76 -4.71
N ASP A 75 -4.28 -5.48 -4.47
CA ASP A 75 -3.24 -6.49 -4.30
C ASP A 75 -2.05 -5.96 -3.48
N GLY A 76 -1.14 -6.86 -3.10
CA GLY A 76 0.15 -6.51 -2.50
C GLY A 76 0.09 -5.77 -1.16
N ARG A 77 -1.07 -5.71 -0.52
CA ARG A 77 -1.30 -5.06 0.77
C ARG A 77 -2.25 -5.85 1.65
N PHE A 78 -2.15 -5.60 2.95
CA PHE A 78 -3.14 -6.07 3.92
C PHE A 78 -3.61 -4.92 4.80
N PHE A 79 -4.84 -5.01 5.27
CA PHE A 79 -5.37 -4.12 6.29
C PHE A 79 -5.54 -4.88 7.60
N VAL A 80 -5.14 -4.26 8.68
CA VAL A 80 -5.47 -4.74 10.02
C VAL A 80 -6.93 -4.39 10.27
N MET A 81 -7.79 -5.42 10.26
CA MET A 81 -9.22 -5.22 10.52
C MET A 81 -9.43 -4.98 12.01
N THR A 82 -10.07 -3.87 12.33
CA THR A 82 -10.34 -3.48 13.71
C THR A 82 -11.70 -3.96 14.20
N GLY A 83 -12.66 -4.16 13.30
CA GLY A 83 -14.05 -4.43 13.61
C GLY A 83 -14.81 -3.22 14.22
N ASN A 84 -14.13 -2.06 14.30
CA ASN A 84 -14.73 -0.84 14.84
C ASN A 84 -15.46 -0.08 13.73
N SER A 85 -16.64 -0.60 13.35
CA SER A 85 -17.46 0.02 12.30
C SER A 85 -17.87 1.44 12.70
N CYS A 86 -17.74 2.36 11.76
CA CYS A 86 -18.07 3.78 11.96
C CYS A 86 -19.15 4.32 11.00
N SER A 87 -19.76 3.44 10.21
CA SER A 87 -20.84 3.79 9.28
C SER A 87 -22.06 2.89 9.45
N GLU A 88 -23.18 3.29 8.83
CA GLU A 88 -24.40 2.48 8.76
C GLU A 88 -24.30 1.28 7.80
N TYR A 89 -23.23 1.22 6.99
CA TYR A 89 -23.04 0.17 5.99
C TYR A 89 -22.25 -1.00 6.58
N GLU A 90 -22.96 -2.08 6.94
CA GLU A 90 -22.36 -3.27 7.55
C GLU A 90 -21.90 -4.33 6.54
N SER A 91 -22.30 -4.19 5.27
CA SER A 91 -21.98 -5.14 4.19
C SER A 91 -20.99 -4.55 3.18
N ILE A 92 -20.22 -5.44 2.53
CA ILE A 92 -19.31 -5.07 1.46
C ILE A 92 -20.10 -4.90 0.15
N ALA A 93 -20.11 -3.68 -0.39
CA ALA A 93 -20.83 -3.34 -1.61
C ALA A 93 -19.93 -3.50 -2.87
N GLU A 94 -20.59 -3.65 -4.03
CA GLU A 94 -19.93 -3.58 -5.33
C GLU A 94 -19.66 -2.12 -5.70
N CYS A 95 -18.40 -1.75 -5.88
CA CYS A 95 -17.96 -0.37 -6.01
C CYS A 95 -17.10 -0.07 -7.25
N SER A 96 -17.05 -0.98 -8.24
CA SER A 96 -16.22 -0.78 -9.46
C SER A 96 -16.52 0.52 -10.21
N ASP A 97 -17.76 1.00 -10.18
CA ASP A 97 -18.14 2.26 -10.84
C ASP A 97 -18.09 3.44 -9.87
N SER A 98 -18.56 3.28 -8.65
CA SER A 98 -18.60 4.36 -7.66
C SER A 98 -17.21 4.81 -7.18
N ILE A 99 -16.20 3.95 -7.26
CA ILE A 99 -14.81 4.32 -6.92
C ILE A 99 -14.15 5.23 -7.97
N LYS A 100 -14.59 5.20 -9.23
CA LYS A 100 -13.93 5.93 -10.32
C LYS A 100 -13.86 7.44 -10.11
N PRO A 101 -14.95 8.14 -9.77
CA PRO A 101 -14.89 9.59 -9.52
C PRO A 101 -14.04 9.95 -8.31
N LEU A 102 -14.05 9.12 -7.25
CA LEU A 102 -13.19 9.33 -6.09
C LEU A 102 -11.72 9.12 -6.44
N HIS A 103 -11.43 8.06 -7.19
CA HIS A 103 -10.08 7.80 -7.67
C HIS A 103 -9.55 8.96 -8.53
N GLU A 104 -10.33 9.45 -9.49
CA GLU A 104 -9.94 10.60 -10.34
C GLU A 104 -9.69 11.86 -9.52
N LYS A 105 -10.55 12.15 -8.54
CA LYS A 105 -10.46 13.35 -7.70
C LYS A 105 -9.27 13.30 -6.74
N TYR A 106 -9.08 12.18 -6.06
CA TYR A 106 -8.14 12.10 -4.93
C TYR A 106 -6.79 11.47 -5.29
N ILE A 107 -6.76 10.54 -6.21
CA ILE A 107 -5.51 9.92 -6.70
C ILE A 107 -5.09 10.60 -8.01
N GLY A 108 -6.05 10.86 -8.90
CA GLY A 108 -5.83 11.44 -10.21
C GLY A 108 -5.13 10.47 -11.16
N GLY A 109 -4.88 10.94 -12.38
CA GLY A 109 -4.06 10.23 -13.36
C GLY A 109 -2.58 10.31 -13.01
N GLY A 110 -2.21 9.92 -11.80
CA GLY A 110 -0.81 9.77 -11.40
C GLY A 110 -0.06 9.01 -12.48
N HIS A 111 1.20 9.37 -12.73
CA HIS A 111 2.09 8.60 -13.58
C HIS A 111 1.86 7.12 -13.30
N GLU A 112 1.69 6.32 -14.38
CA GLU A 112 1.86 4.87 -14.22
C GLU A 112 3.05 4.67 -13.31
N PRO A 113 2.98 3.83 -12.26
CA PRO A 113 4.19 3.41 -11.63
C PRO A 113 5.02 2.92 -12.81
N VAL A 114 6.06 3.67 -13.15
CA VAL A 114 7.07 3.16 -14.07
C VAL A 114 7.43 1.85 -13.39
N ALA A 115 6.99 0.75 -13.99
CA ALA A 115 7.42 -0.57 -13.57
C ALA A 115 8.93 -0.41 -13.52
N LYS A 116 9.48 -0.30 -12.30
CA LYS A 116 10.92 -0.08 -12.15
C LYS A 116 11.49 -1.23 -12.91
N ALA A 117 12.10 -0.91 -14.06
CA ALA A 117 12.52 -1.90 -15.04
C ALA A 117 13.26 -2.98 -14.26
N VAL A 118 12.67 -4.17 -14.20
CA VAL A 118 13.38 -5.35 -13.74
C VAL A 118 14.62 -5.35 -14.60
N PRO A 119 15.84 -5.35 -14.06
CA PRO A 119 17.03 -5.31 -14.88
C PRO A 119 16.91 -6.36 -15.96
N ALA A 120 17.05 -5.96 -17.22
CA ALA A 120 16.93 -6.88 -18.37
C ALA A 120 18.00 -7.98 -18.36
N VAL A 121 18.94 -7.90 -17.43
CA VAL A 121 19.99 -8.89 -17.20
C VAL A 121 19.44 -9.91 -16.21
N ARG A 122 19.21 -11.14 -16.65
CA ARG A 122 18.97 -12.27 -15.73
C ARG A 122 20.23 -12.47 -14.90
N LEU A 123 20.14 -12.13 -13.63
CA LEU A 123 21.18 -12.38 -12.65
C LEU A 123 20.85 -13.74 -12.02
N ASP A 124 21.66 -14.75 -12.35
CA ASP A 124 21.37 -16.14 -11.97
C ASP A 124 22.09 -16.57 -10.70
N THR A 125 23.09 -15.82 -10.25
CA THR A 125 23.84 -16.13 -9.02
C THR A 125 23.75 -14.99 -7.99
N ALA A 126 23.85 -15.35 -6.70
CA ALA A 126 23.89 -14.40 -5.60
C ALA A 126 24.98 -13.33 -5.80
N ASP A 127 26.19 -13.74 -6.22
CA ASP A 127 27.31 -12.82 -6.45
C ASP A 127 27.02 -11.78 -7.55
N GLN A 128 26.34 -12.18 -8.62
CA GLN A 128 25.95 -11.27 -9.69
C GLN A 128 24.92 -10.25 -9.20
N ILE A 129 23.96 -10.72 -8.39
CA ILE A 129 22.91 -9.88 -7.79
C ILE A 129 23.54 -8.87 -6.83
N ILE A 130 24.38 -9.32 -5.92
CA ILE A 130 25.06 -8.47 -4.92
C ILE A 130 25.92 -7.43 -5.65
N LYS A 131 26.70 -7.82 -6.65
CA LYS A 131 27.56 -6.90 -7.41
C LYS A 131 26.74 -5.84 -8.16
N ALA A 132 25.64 -6.25 -8.79
CA ALA A 132 24.75 -5.34 -9.52
C ALA A 132 24.05 -4.36 -8.55
N ALA A 133 23.55 -4.86 -7.43
CA ALA A 133 22.90 -4.06 -6.40
C ALA A 133 23.88 -3.06 -5.75
N ALA A 134 25.09 -3.49 -5.45
CA ALA A 134 26.13 -2.63 -4.87
C ALA A 134 26.58 -1.51 -5.84
N GLY A 135 26.59 -1.78 -7.14
CA GLY A 135 26.94 -0.81 -8.19
C GLY A 135 25.83 0.17 -8.57
N ALA A 136 24.62 0.00 -8.07
CA ALA A 136 23.48 0.85 -8.38
C ALA A 136 23.55 2.21 -7.70
N LYS A 137 22.70 3.16 -8.14
CA LYS A 137 22.60 4.52 -7.55
C LYS A 137 22.36 4.50 -6.03
N ASN A 138 21.65 3.49 -5.53
CA ASN A 138 21.39 3.27 -4.11
C ASN A 138 22.24 2.14 -3.50
N GLY A 139 23.33 1.76 -4.16
CA GLY A 139 24.19 0.64 -3.76
C GLY A 139 24.79 0.80 -2.36
N GLY A 140 25.10 2.01 -1.93
CA GLY A 140 25.57 2.25 -0.56
C GLY A 140 24.57 1.83 0.51
N LYS A 141 23.27 2.04 0.27
CA LYS A 141 22.20 1.58 1.17
C LYS A 141 22.11 0.04 1.16
N PHE A 142 22.20 -0.58 -0.02
CA PHE A 142 22.22 -2.03 -0.16
C PHE A 142 23.39 -2.64 0.61
N VAL A 143 24.62 -2.16 0.39
CA VAL A 143 25.83 -2.67 1.06
C VAL A 143 25.75 -2.49 2.58
N SER A 144 25.19 -1.36 3.05
CA SER A 144 24.98 -1.14 4.48
C SER A 144 24.09 -2.19 5.10
N LEU A 145 22.92 -2.44 4.51
CA LEU A 145 21.95 -3.43 4.98
C LEU A 145 22.51 -4.87 4.88
N TYR A 146 23.11 -5.21 3.75
CA TYR A 146 23.78 -6.51 3.54
C TYR A 146 24.89 -6.79 4.57
N SER A 147 25.56 -5.75 5.05
CA SER A 147 26.58 -5.85 6.12
C SER A 147 25.98 -5.82 7.54
N GLY A 148 24.68 -5.92 7.70
CA GLY A 148 23.99 -5.88 8.99
C GLY A 148 23.97 -4.52 9.67
N ARG A 149 24.28 -3.43 8.94
CA ARG A 149 24.22 -2.07 9.50
C ARG A 149 22.82 -1.52 9.37
N THR A 150 22.21 -1.21 10.51
CA THR A 150 20.84 -0.70 10.62
C THR A 150 20.75 0.78 10.96
N ALA A 151 21.88 1.50 10.90
CA ALA A 151 21.93 2.94 11.16
C ALA A 151 21.01 3.69 10.20
N GLY A 152 20.08 4.50 10.76
CA GLY A 152 19.08 5.24 10.00
C GLY A 152 17.70 4.54 9.92
N TYR A 153 17.53 3.42 10.60
CA TYR A 153 16.24 2.74 10.80
C TYR A 153 15.85 2.77 12.29
N THR A 154 14.54 2.80 12.55
CA THR A 154 14.03 2.87 13.92
C THR A 154 14.04 1.51 14.62
N SER A 155 14.06 0.41 13.86
CA SER A 155 14.12 -0.96 14.37
C SER A 155 14.84 -1.89 13.40
N GLN A 156 15.26 -3.06 13.91
CA GLN A 156 15.80 -4.15 13.09
C GLN A 156 14.76 -4.58 12.02
N SER A 157 13.50 -4.75 12.41
CA SER A 157 12.44 -5.16 11.49
C SER A 157 12.23 -4.18 10.34
N GLU A 158 12.39 -2.88 10.58
CA GLU A 158 12.31 -1.87 9.52
C GLU A 158 13.50 -2.00 8.55
N ALA A 159 14.69 -2.23 9.06
CA ALA A 159 15.88 -2.45 8.25
C ALA A 159 15.77 -3.74 7.41
N ASP A 160 15.27 -4.82 7.99
CA ASP A 160 15.06 -6.11 7.32
C ASP A 160 14.00 -5.97 6.21
N MET A 161 12.90 -5.28 6.46
CA MET A 161 11.88 -4.97 5.45
C MET A 161 12.44 -4.15 4.28
N ALA A 162 13.29 -3.16 4.59
CA ALA A 162 13.95 -2.36 3.57
C ALA A 162 14.92 -3.21 2.74
N PHE A 163 15.65 -4.13 3.37
CA PHE A 163 16.55 -5.05 2.68
C PHE A 163 15.79 -6.05 1.82
N CYS A 164 14.76 -6.69 2.35
CA CYS A 164 13.87 -7.58 1.58
C CYS A 164 13.28 -6.89 0.35
N SER A 165 12.86 -5.63 0.48
CA SER A 165 12.34 -4.85 -0.65
C SER A 165 13.40 -4.60 -1.74
N MET A 166 14.65 -4.41 -1.36
CA MET A 166 15.76 -4.28 -2.31
C MET A 166 16.09 -5.63 -2.97
N LEU A 167 16.10 -6.71 -2.21
CA LEU A 167 16.30 -8.07 -2.74
C LEU A 167 15.20 -8.44 -3.73
N ALA A 168 13.92 -8.21 -3.39
CA ALA A 168 12.80 -8.48 -4.28
C ALA A 168 12.96 -7.78 -5.66
N PHE A 169 13.43 -6.54 -5.66
CA PHE A 169 13.72 -5.82 -6.91
C PHE A 169 14.82 -6.52 -7.74
N TRP A 170 15.93 -6.92 -7.12
CA TRP A 170 17.10 -7.46 -7.82
C TRP A 170 16.94 -8.93 -8.21
N THR A 171 16.12 -9.69 -7.49
CA THR A 171 15.84 -11.11 -7.76
C THR A 171 14.59 -11.30 -8.63
N GLY A 172 13.81 -10.23 -8.89
CA GLY A 172 12.52 -10.35 -9.56
C GLY A 172 11.46 -11.07 -8.69
N CYS A 173 11.53 -10.90 -7.38
CA CYS A 173 10.68 -11.56 -6.39
C CYS A 173 10.89 -13.09 -6.32
N ASP A 174 12.04 -13.59 -6.74
CA ASP A 174 12.42 -14.99 -6.61
C ASP A 174 12.81 -15.28 -5.16
N ALA A 175 11.93 -16.00 -4.46
CA ALA A 175 12.09 -16.27 -3.03
C ALA A 175 13.35 -17.07 -2.69
N GLU A 176 13.74 -18.04 -3.53
CA GLU A 176 14.93 -18.85 -3.32
C GLU A 176 16.21 -18.00 -3.44
N LYS A 177 16.25 -17.11 -4.42
CA LYS A 177 17.37 -16.17 -4.59
C LYS A 177 17.41 -15.12 -3.48
N MET A 178 16.26 -14.69 -2.98
CA MET A 178 16.20 -13.77 -1.83
C MET A 178 16.77 -14.43 -0.58
N ASP A 179 16.37 -15.67 -0.28
CA ASP A 179 16.81 -16.42 0.89
C ASP A 179 18.32 -16.72 0.87
N MET A 180 18.90 -16.93 -0.31
CA MET A 180 20.34 -17.13 -0.46
C MET A 180 21.18 -15.89 -0.14
N ILE A 181 20.60 -14.69 -0.16
CA ILE A 181 21.31 -13.41 0.00
C ILE A 181 21.01 -12.76 1.35
N PHE A 182 19.81 -13.03 1.90
CA PHE A 182 19.37 -12.48 3.18
C PHE A 182 20.16 -13.06 4.35
#